data_1551ad815836fbd9b442a74fcf627224
#
_entry.id   1551ad815836fbd9b442a74fcf627224
#
_cell.length_a   1.000
_cell.length_b   1.000
_cell.length_c   1.000
_cell.angle_alpha   90.00
_cell.angle_beta   90.00
_cell.angle_gamma   90.00
#
_symmetry.space_group_name_H-M   'P 1'
#
loop_
_entity.id
_entity.type
_entity.pdbx_description
1 polymer ?
#
loop_
_entity_poly.entity_id
_entity_poly.type
_entity_poly.pdbx_seq_one_letter_code
_entity_poly.pdbx_strand_id
1 'polypeptide(L)' 'MKEVIKLKRGKRLTREQKAVVLGNGLDPKEYQFAYTVNEDYIKVVNIITGVEKILNVHKRRKKI' A
#
# COMPACT_ATOMS: atom_id res chain seq x y z
N MET A 1 16.39 4.27 -18.18
CA MET A 1 15.13 4.65 -17.60
C MET A 1 14.55 3.52 -16.78
N LYS A 2 14.05 3.85 -15.62
CA LYS A 2 13.52 2.83 -14.75
C LYS A 2 12.11 2.46 -15.15
N GLU A 3 11.87 1.18 -15.25
CA GLU A 3 10.55 0.71 -15.56
C GLU A 3 9.80 0.39 -14.30
N VAL A 4 8.60 0.91 -14.23
CA VAL A 4 7.71 0.63 -13.12
C VAL A 4 6.78 -0.50 -13.54
N ILE A 5 6.63 -1.48 -12.67
CA ILE A 5 5.72 -2.58 -12.92
C ILE A 5 4.31 -2.05 -12.93
N LYS A 6 3.65 -2.19 -14.07
CA LYS A 6 2.25 -1.79 -14.16
C LYS A 6 1.38 -3.00 -13.86
N LEU A 7 0.64 -2.89 -12.79
CA LEU A 7 -0.26 -3.96 -12.39
C LEU A 7 -1.65 -3.62 -12.86
N LYS A 8 -2.25 -4.56 -13.58
CA LYS A 8 -3.59 -4.32 -14.09
C LYS A 8 -4.59 -4.10 -12.98
N ARG A 9 -4.34 -4.69 -11.83
CA ARG A 9 -5.26 -4.58 -10.71
C ARG A 9 -4.83 -3.57 -9.68
N GLY A 10 -3.64 -3.01 -9.84
CA GLY A 10 -3.14 -2.06 -8.89
C GLY A 10 -3.87 -0.75 -9.00
N LYS A 11 -4.24 -0.19 -7.87
CA LYS A 11 -4.92 1.08 -7.81
C LYS A 11 -4.11 2.03 -6.96
N ARG A 12 -4.25 3.31 -7.25
CA ARG A 12 -3.59 4.30 -6.44
C ARG A 12 -4.15 4.25 -5.03
N LEU A 13 -3.26 4.46 -4.08
CA LEU A 13 -3.67 4.48 -2.69
C LEU A 13 -4.52 5.71 -2.41
N THR A 14 -5.59 5.53 -1.65
CA THR A 14 -6.36 6.66 -1.16
C THR A 14 -5.59 7.31 -0.04
N ARG A 15 -6.09 8.47 0.43
CA ARG A 15 -5.43 9.17 1.52
C ARG A 15 -5.33 8.28 2.76
N GLU A 16 -6.40 7.57 3.08
CA GLU A 16 -6.39 6.69 4.23
C GLU A 16 -5.44 5.52 4.06
N GLN A 17 -5.39 4.98 2.85
CA GLN A 17 -4.49 3.88 2.58
C GLN A 17 -3.04 4.32 2.67
N LYS A 18 -2.75 5.54 2.24
CA LYS A 18 -1.41 6.07 2.40
C LYS A 18 -1.03 6.17 3.87
N ALA A 19 -1.97 6.56 4.71
CA ALA A 19 -1.71 6.64 6.14
C ALA A 19 -1.43 5.27 6.71
N VAL A 20 -2.15 4.24 6.24
CA VAL A 20 -1.91 2.87 6.66
C VAL A 20 -0.51 2.42 6.26
N VAL A 21 -0.12 2.70 5.03
CA VAL A 21 1.20 2.32 4.54
C VAL A 21 2.29 2.98 5.39
N LEU A 22 2.12 4.27 5.67
CA LEU A 22 3.08 4.98 6.52
C LEU A 22 3.11 4.41 7.93
N GLY A 23 1.94 4.10 8.48
CA GLY A 23 1.86 3.56 9.83
C GLY A 23 2.53 2.20 9.96
N ASN A 24 2.66 1.49 8.84
CA ASN A 24 3.35 0.21 8.81
C ASN A 24 4.82 0.35 8.43
N GLY A 25 5.32 1.58 8.37
CA GLY A 25 6.74 1.80 8.13
C GLY A 25 7.15 1.72 6.68
N LEU A 26 6.21 1.90 5.76
CA LEU A 26 6.49 1.79 4.33
C LEU A 26 6.27 3.13 3.65
N ASP A 27 6.85 3.27 2.46
CA ASP A 27 6.73 4.49 1.67
C ASP A 27 5.56 4.34 0.71
N PRO A 28 4.49 5.13 0.89
CA PRO A 28 3.32 5.00 0.03
C PRO A 28 3.59 5.32 -1.43
N LYS A 29 4.68 6.00 -1.72
CA LYS A 29 5.03 6.29 -3.11
C LYS A 29 5.47 5.05 -3.87
N GLU A 30 5.85 4.00 -3.15
CA GLU A 30 6.35 2.78 -3.77
C GLU A 30 5.31 1.67 -3.79
N TYR A 31 4.11 1.94 -3.31
CA TYR A 31 3.10 0.90 -3.17
C TYR A 31 1.80 1.27 -3.84
N GLN A 32 1.09 0.26 -4.27
CA GLN A 32 -0.25 0.39 -4.80
C GLN A 32 -1.17 -0.55 -4.06
N PHE A 33 -2.44 -0.20 -4.00
CA PHE A 33 -3.44 -1.02 -3.37
C PHE A 33 -3.75 -2.22 -4.26
N ALA A 34 -3.70 -3.42 -3.69
CA ALA A 34 -4.05 -4.63 -4.43
C ALA A 34 -5.49 -5.01 -4.15
N TYR A 35 -5.80 -5.36 -2.90
CA TYR A 35 -7.17 -5.68 -2.53
C TYR A 35 -7.30 -5.69 -1.01
N THR A 36 -8.55 -5.66 -0.56
CA THR A 36 -8.85 -5.76 0.86
C THR A 36 -8.90 -7.22 1.25
N VAL A 37 -8.09 -7.60 2.24
CA VAL A 37 -8.07 -8.97 2.73
C VAL A 37 -9.28 -9.20 3.64
N ASN A 38 -9.46 -8.32 4.61
CA ASN A 38 -10.61 -8.34 5.50
C ASN A 38 -10.71 -6.99 6.18
N GLU A 39 -11.49 -6.92 7.27
CA GLU A 39 -11.71 -5.64 7.95
C GLU A 39 -10.43 -5.08 8.58
N ASP A 40 -9.49 -5.96 8.87
CA ASP A 40 -8.28 -5.56 9.59
C ASP A 40 -7.06 -5.43 8.71
N TYR A 41 -7.10 -5.98 7.51
CA TYR A 41 -5.90 -6.05 6.66
C TYR A 41 -6.20 -5.73 5.22
N ILE A 42 -5.24 -5.09 4.59
CA ILE A 42 -5.27 -4.86 3.15
C ILE A 42 -3.97 -5.38 2.56
N LYS A 43 -4.00 -5.71 1.29
CA LYS A 43 -2.78 -6.12 0.60
C LYS A 43 -2.35 -5.01 -0.34
N VAL A 44 -1.07 -4.69 -0.29
CA VAL A 44 -0.47 -3.72 -1.19
C VAL A 44 0.69 -4.39 -1.90
N VAL A 45 1.11 -3.79 -3.00
CA VAL A 45 2.21 -4.34 -3.78
C VAL A 45 3.21 -3.23 -4.05
N ASN A 46 4.48 -3.57 -3.91
CA ASN A 46 5.56 -2.64 -4.22
C ASN A 46 5.70 -2.54 -5.74
N ILE A 47 5.53 -1.34 -6.28
CA ILE A 47 5.52 -1.15 -7.72
C ILE A 47 6.92 -1.22 -8.32
N ILE A 48 7.94 -1.23 -7.49
CA ILE A 48 9.32 -1.29 -7.96
C ILE A 48 9.81 -2.73 -7.96
N THR A 49 9.55 -3.46 -6.86
CA THR A 49 10.05 -4.82 -6.72
C THR A 49 9.01 -5.88 -7.01
N GLY A 50 7.74 -5.52 -6.99
CA GLY A 50 6.66 -6.48 -7.18
C GLY A 50 6.31 -7.28 -5.94
N VAL A 51 6.95 -6.99 -4.82
CA VAL A 51 6.69 -7.73 -3.59
C VAL A 51 5.37 -7.29 -2.98
N GLU A 52 4.56 -8.25 -2.57
CA GLU A 52 3.29 -7.98 -1.92
C GLU A 52 3.44 -8.00 -0.42
N LYS A 53 2.69 -7.15 0.24
CA LYS A 53 2.70 -7.09 1.70
C LYS A 53 1.28 -6.91 2.20
N ILE A 54 1.01 -7.52 3.35
CA ILE A 54 -0.28 -7.38 4.02
C ILE A 54 -0.09 -6.40 5.17
N LEU A 55 -0.92 -5.37 5.20
CA LEU A 55 -0.80 -4.31 6.18
C LEU A 55 -2.01 -4.26 7.08
N ASN A 56 -1.76 -3.94 8.35
CA ASN A 56 -2.82 -3.79 9.32
C ASN A 56 -3.40 -2.38 9.20
N VAL A 57 -4.70 -2.29 8.89
CA VAL A 57 -5.33 -0.99 8.67
C VAL A 57 -5.45 -0.17 9.95
N HIS A 58 -5.32 -0.81 11.10
CA HIS A 58 -5.39 -0.09 12.36
C HIS A 58 -4.08 0.58 12.74
N LYS A 59 -3.02 0.30 12.01
CA LYS A 59 -1.73 0.94 12.21
C LYS A 59 -1.60 2.12 11.28
N ARG A 60 -2.48 3.08 11.44
CA ARG A 60 -2.42 4.28 10.65
C ARG A 60 -1.63 5.34 11.37
N ARG A 61 -0.91 6.12 10.57
CA ARG A 61 -0.19 7.23 11.15
C ARG A 61 -1.22 8.28 11.55
N LYS A 62 -1.22 8.58 12.82
CA LYS A 62 -2.16 9.56 13.30
C LYS A 62 -1.66 10.95 13.00
N LYS A 63 -2.59 11.78 12.58
CA LYS A 63 -2.31 13.17 12.37
C LYS A 63 -2.56 13.90 13.68
N ILE A 64 -1.61 14.62 14.10
CA ILE A 64 -1.71 15.34 15.38
C ILE A 64 -2.03 16.79 15.13
#